data_438b35e03bb76bb48ce259170bc3551e
#
_entry.id   438b35e03bb76bb48ce259170bc3551e
#
_cell.length_a   1.000
_cell.length_b   1.000
_cell.length_c   1.000
_cell.angle_alpha   90.00
_cell.angle_beta   90.00
_cell.angle_gamma   90.00
#
_symmetry.space_group_name_H-M   'P 1'
#
loop_
_entity.id
_entity.type
_entity.pdbx_description
1 polymer ?
#
loop_
_entity_poly.entity_id
_entity_poly.type
_entity_poly.pdbx_seq_one_letter_code
_entity_poly.pdbx_strand_id
1 'polypeptide(L)'
;LKAIMSQDLRLAIVVNPDLPLGLIANTAGAIAIGLGARLPALAARQLTDRHDRTIDISSNQPVPVLQADAEAIRALLLKALSQPGERAVVPFPAFARSLHAYAEYEAAFPGRDLGEEPIDGLGLAGPAKWVKSLTGSLKLLR
;
A
#
# COMPACT_ATOMS: atom_id res chain seq x y z
N LEU A 1 -2.98 22.85 9.13
CA LEU A 1 -2.99 21.81 8.10
C LEU A 1 -4.40 21.38 7.78
N LYS A 2 -4.77 21.46 6.54
CA LYS A 2 -6.06 20.91 6.11
C LYS A 2 -6.00 19.40 6.12
N ALA A 3 -6.99 18.76 6.74
CA ALA A 3 -7.19 17.34 6.60
C ALA A 3 -7.45 17.00 5.13
N ILE A 4 -6.93 15.88 4.66
CA ILE A 4 -7.18 15.41 3.31
C ILE A 4 -8.64 14.92 3.24
N MET A 5 -9.42 15.50 2.34
CA MET A 5 -10.79 15.07 2.09
C MET A 5 -10.77 13.71 1.39
N SER A 6 -11.68 12.80 1.75
CA SER A 6 -11.73 11.47 1.18
C SER A 6 -11.82 11.46 -0.35
N GLN A 7 -12.53 12.43 -0.92
CA GLN A 7 -12.66 12.57 -2.38
C GLN A 7 -11.37 12.97 -3.07
N ASP A 8 -10.42 13.56 -2.35
CA ASP A 8 -9.13 13.97 -2.88
C ASP A 8 -8.06 12.90 -2.71
N LEU A 9 -8.39 11.84 -1.98
CA LEU A 9 -7.46 10.75 -1.76
C LEU A 9 -7.42 9.82 -2.97
N ARG A 10 -6.23 9.32 -3.24
CA ARG A 10 -6.02 8.22 -4.18
C ARG A 10 -5.09 7.22 -3.52
N LEU A 11 -5.16 6.00 -4.01
CA LEU A 11 -4.22 4.98 -3.57
C LEU A 11 -3.81 4.14 -4.78
N ALA A 12 -2.67 3.51 -4.64
CA ALA A 12 -2.20 2.52 -5.60
C ALA A 12 -1.34 1.52 -4.85
N ILE A 13 -1.40 0.26 -5.28
CA ILE A 13 -0.53 -0.80 -4.76
C ILE A 13 0.32 -1.27 -5.92
N VAL A 14 1.63 -1.30 -5.73
CA VAL A 14 2.58 -1.74 -6.76
C VAL A 14 3.20 -3.05 -6.28
N VAL A 15 3.18 -4.09 -7.11
CA VAL A 15 3.74 -5.39 -6.74
C VAL A 15 4.68 -5.89 -7.82
N ASN A 16 5.61 -6.76 -7.42
CA ASN A 16 6.49 -7.46 -8.35
C ASN A 16 5.71 -8.61 -9.01
N PRO A 17 5.47 -8.56 -10.32
CA PRO A 17 4.65 -9.56 -11.01
C PRO A 17 5.32 -10.95 -11.08
N ASP A 18 6.62 -11.04 -10.81
CA ASP A 18 7.35 -12.31 -10.86
C ASP A 18 7.14 -13.17 -9.61
N LEU A 19 6.49 -12.63 -8.58
CA LEU A 19 6.18 -13.40 -7.38
C LEU A 19 5.06 -14.40 -7.64
N PRO A 20 5.04 -15.53 -6.91
CA PRO A 20 3.90 -16.44 -6.98
C PRO A 20 2.60 -15.75 -6.65
N LEU A 21 1.51 -16.19 -7.28
CA LEU A 21 0.20 -15.55 -7.16
C LEU A 21 -0.25 -15.37 -5.71
N GLY A 22 -0.11 -16.43 -4.89
CA GLY A 22 -0.50 -16.36 -3.49
C GLY A 22 0.28 -15.31 -2.71
N LEU A 23 1.56 -15.14 -3.04
CA LEU A 23 2.39 -14.13 -2.39
C LEU A 23 2.03 -12.72 -2.85
N ILE A 24 1.68 -12.55 -4.13
CA ILE A 24 1.17 -11.27 -4.64
C ILE A 24 -0.10 -10.88 -3.87
N ALA A 25 -1.03 -11.83 -3.73
CA ALA A 25 -2.29 -11.58 -3.02
C ALA A 25 -2.05 -11.20 -1.55
N ASN A 26 -1.18 -11.95 -0.87
CA ASN A 26 -0.82 -11.67 0.51
C ASN A 26 -0.17 -10.28 0.65
N THR A 27 0.76 -9.98 -0.23
CA THR A 27 1.45 -8.68 -0.23
C THR A 27 0.47 -7.53 -0.40
N ALA A 28 -0.43 -7.63 -1.38
CA ALA A 28 -1.45 -6.61 -1.61
C ALA A 28 -2.39 -6.48 -0.42
N GLY A 29 -2.82 -7.60 0.16
CA GLY A 29 -3.70 -7.59 1.33
C GLY A 29 -3.05 -6.95 2.56
N ALA A 30 -1.80 -7.32 2.85
CA ALA A 30 -1.07 -6.75 3.98
C ALA A 30 -0.86 -5.24 3.81
N ILE A 31 -0.49 -4.81 2.61
CA ILE A 31 -0.32 -3.40 2.29
C ILE A 31 -1.65 -2.64 2.47
N ALA A 32 -2.74 -3.20 1.97
CA ALA A 32 -4.06 -2.57 2.06
C ALA A 32 -4.48 -2.31 3.51
N ILE A 33 -4.19 -3.26 4.40
CA ILE A 33 -4.46 -3.08 5.84
C ILE A 33 -3.66 -1.88 6.38
N GLY A 34 -2.39 -1.78 6.03
CA GLY A 34 -1.55 -0.66 6.47
C GLY A 34 -2.03 0.69 5.95
N LEU A 35 -2.46 0.73 4.68
CA LEU A 35 -3.01 1.95 4.08
C LEU A 35 -4.29 2.37 4.81
N GLY A 36 -5.21 1.43 5.05
CA GLY A 36 -6.47 1.70 5.74
C GLY A 36 -6.26 2.13 7.19
N ALA A 37 -5.30 1.53 7.88
CA ALA A 37 -4.99 1.92 9.25
C ALA A 37 -4.42 3.34 9.33
N ARG A 38 -3.58 3.72 8.35
CA ARG A 38 -2.96 5.05 8.32
C ARG A 38 -3.94 6.12 7.86
N LEU A 39 -4.85 5.77 6.95
CA LEU A 39 -5.86 6.68 6.40
C LEU A 39 -7.24 6.02 6.48
N PRO A 40 -7.88 6.02 7.67
CA PRO A 40 -9.19 5.34 7.84
C PRO A 40 -10.29 5.86 6.92
N ALA A 41 -10.15 7.08 6.38
CA ALA A 41 -11.11 7.63 5.43
C ALA A 41 -11.22 6.83 4.13
N LEU A 42 -10.29 5.89 3.87
CA LEU A 42 -10.38 5.00 2.70
C LEU A 42 -11.49 3.96 2.83
N ALA A 43 -12.03 3.76 4.04
CA ALA A 43 -13.10 2.82 4.33
C ALA A 43 -13.93 3.35 5.50
N ALA A 44 -14.02 2.61 6.60
CA ALA A 44 -14.56 3.08 7.89
C ALA A 44 -16.07 3.34 7.87
N ARG A 45 -16.84 2.62 7.05
CA ARG A 45 -18.30 2.73 7.02
C ARG A 45 -18.93 1.36 7.07
N GLN A 46 -20.21 1.35 7.38
CA GLN A 46 -21.04 0.15 7.31
C GLN A 46 -22.18 0.39 6.32
N LEU A 47 -22.61 -0.66 5.65
CA LEU A 47 -23.72 -0.62 4.71
C LEU A 47 -24.71 -1.73 5.08
N THR A 48 -25.98 -1.45 4.94
CA THR A 48 -27.05 -2.39 5.27
C THR A 48 -27.87 -2.68 4.02
N ASP A 49 -28.11 -3.96 3.72
CA ASP A 49 -28.92 -4.34 2.58
C ASP A 49 -30.42 -4.24 2.91
N ARG A 50 -31.27 -4.57 1.94
CA ARG A 50 -32.72 -4.46 2.11
C ARG A 50 -33.32 -5.48 3.07
N HIS A 51 -32.54 -6.46 3.51
CA HIS A 51 -32.96 -7.47 4.47
C HIS A 51 -32.25 -7.31 5.83
N ASP A 52 -31.79 -6.08 6.11
CA ASP A 52 -31.17 -5.69 7.38
C ASP A 52 -29.88 -6.43 7.71
N ARG A 53 -29.16 -6.89 6.68
CA ARG A 53 -27.81 -7.46 6.86
C ARG A 53 -26.79 -6.35 6.73
N THR A 54 -26.02 -6.12 7.80
CA THR A 54 -25.02 -5.04 7.86
C THR A 54 -23.62 -5.62 7.66
N ILE A 55 -22.88 -5.00 6.79
CA ILE A 55 -21.49 -5.36 6.50
C ILE A 55 -20.58 -4.15 6.72
N ASP A 56 -19.30 -4.44 6.89
CA ASP A 56 -18.29 -3.40 6.82
C ASP A 56 -17.90 -3.20 5.35
N ILE A 57 -17.69 -1.95 4.98
CA ILE A 57 -17.31 -1.62 3.60
C ILE A 57 -15.86 -2.04 3.34
N SER A 58 -15.57 -2.46 2.14
CA SER A 58 -14.21 -2.57 1.64
C SER A 58 -13.68 -1.17 1.32
N SER A 59 -12.81 -0.98 0.37
CA SER A 59 -12.37 0.36 -0.01
C SER A 59 -13.55 1.18 -0.57
N ASN A 60 -13.59 2.47 -0.27
CA ASN A 60 -14.58 3.39 -0.81
C ASN A 60 -14.21 3.92 -2.20
N GLN A 61 -13.14 3.43 -2.79
CA GLN A 61 -12.67 3.81 -4.11
C GLN A 61 -11.87 2.68 -4.73
N PRO A 62 -11.60 2.74 -6.05
CA PRO A 62 -10.79 1.71 -6.70
C PRO A 62 -9.41 1.60 -6.08
N VAL A 63 -8.89 0.36 -6.06
CA VAL A 63 -7.54 0.06 -5.58
C VAL A 63 -6.76 -0.49 -6.77
N PRO A 64 -6.15 0.38 -7.60
CA PRO A 64 -5.33 -0.10 -8.70
C PRO A 64 -4.16 -0.91 -8.18
N VAL A 65 -3.95 -2.09 -8.73
CA VAL A 65 -2.77 -2.90 -8.46
C VAL A 65 -1.91 -2.84 -9.70
N LEU A 66 -0.75 -2.25 -9.55
CA LEU A 66 0.19 -1.98 -10.63
C LEU A 66 1.38 -2.91 -10.51
N GLN A 67 2.20 -2.99 -11.56
CA GLN A 67 3.36 -3.86 -11.54
C GLN A 67 4.66 -3.08 -11.78
N ALA A 68 5.71 -3.52 -11.12
CA ALA A 68 7.07 -3.06 -11.33
C ALA A 68 8.03 -4.09 -10.73
N ASP A 69 9.27 -4.13 -11.22
CA ASP A 69 10.27 -5.01 -10.62
C ASP A 69 10.74 -4.49 -9.26
N ALA A 70 11.44 -5.34 -8.52
CA ALA A 70 11.84 -5.02 -7.14
C ALA A 70 12.71 -3.77 -7.04
N GLU A 71 13.59 -3.53 -8.00
CA GLU A 71 14.44 -2.33 -7.99
C GLU A 71 13.63 -1.06 -8.25
N ALA A 72 12.69 -1.12 -9.20
CA ALA A 72 11.82 0.01 -9.50
C ALA A 72 10.93 0.33 -8.31
N ILE A 73 10.41 -0.69 -7.62
CA ILE A 73 9.59 -0.50 -6.41
C ILE A 73 10.42 0.16 -5.31
N ARG A 74 11.65 -0.29 -5.10
CA ARG A 74 12.54 0.31 -4.10
C ARG A 74 12.84 1.78 -4.41
N ALA A 75 13.15 2.09 -5.67
CA ALA A 75 13.40 3.47 -6.09
C ALA A 75 12.17 4.36 -5.84
N LEU A 76 10.99 3.82 -6.14
CA LEU A 76 9.73 4.52 -5.91
C LEU A 76 9.48 4.77 -4.42
N LEU A 77 9.77 3.77 -3.58
CA LEU A 77 9.66 3.89 -2.13
C LEU A 77 10.54 5.03 -1.61
N LEU A 78 11.80 5.05 -2.00
CA LEU A 78 12.74 6.08 -1.53
C LEU A 78 12.31 7.47 -1.99
N LYS A 79 11.82 7.57 -3.22
CA LYS A 79 11.29 8.83 -3.73
C LYS A 79 10.07 9.30 -2.94
N ALA A 80 9.14 8.40 -2.65
CA ALA A 80 7.95 8.72 -1.87
C ALA A 80 8.31 9.20 -0.46
N LEU A 81 9.26 8.52 0.18
CA LEU A 81 9.70 8.88 1.54
C LEU A 81 10.41 10.24 1.60
N SER A 82 11.01 10.69 0.50
CA SER A 82 11.72 11.97 0.46
C SER A 82 10.79 13.18 0.36
N GLN A 83 9.51 12.96 0.08
CA GLN A 83 8.56 14.04 -0.13
C GLN A 83 7.72 14.28 1.13
N PRO A 84 7.57 15.53 1.57
CA PRO A 84 6.77 15.85 2.75
C PRO A 84 5.27 15.81 2.43
N GLY A 85 4.46 15.74 3.48
CA GLY A 85 3.02 15.85 3.36
C GLY A 85 2.28 14.72 4.08
N GLU A 86 0.96 14.88 4.18
CA GLU A 86 0.09 13.89 4.80
C GLU A 86 -0.20 12.79 3.79
N ARG A 87 0.32 11.61 4.06
CA ARG A 87 0.25 10.47 3.15
C ARG A 87 0.59 9.18 3.87
N ALA A 88 0.28 8.06 3.23
CA ALA A 88 0.70 6.74 3.68
C ALA A 88 1.69 6.15 2.68
N VAL A 89 2.78 5.60 3.18
CA VAL A 89 3.80 4.89 2.41
C VAL A 89 4.01 3.55 3.10
N VAL A 90 3.54 2.47 2.50
CA VAL A 90 3.51 1.15 3.12
C VAL A 90 4.26 0.15 2.24
N PRO A 91 5.53 -0.10 2.49
CA PRO A 91 6.27 -1.14 1.75
C PRO A 91 6.03 -2.51 2.35
N PHE A 92 6.24 -3.53 1.53
CA PHE A 92 6.35 -4.92 1.98
C PHE A 92 7.71 -5.44 1.56
N PRO A 93 8.71 -5.36 2.45
CA PRO A 93 10.06 -5.85 2.14
C PRO A 93 10.08 -7.36 2.02
N ALA A 94 10.94 -7.87 1.14
CA ALA A 94 11.04 -9.32 0.93
C ALA A 94 11.37 -10.10 2.20
N PHE A 95 12.17 -9.53 3.10
CA PHE A 95 12.53 -10.21 4.33
C PHE A 95 11.31 -10.49 5.24
N ALA A 96 10.24 -9.71 5.09
CA ALA A 96 9.02 -9.92 5.87
C ALA A 96 8.34 -11.26 5.55
N ARG A 97 8.59 -11.86 4.38
CA ARG A 97 8.01 -13.15 4.01
C ARG A 97 8.42 -14.28 4.96
N SER A 98 9.63 -14.22 5.50
CA SER A 98 10.18 -15.28 6.33
C SER A 98 9.84 -15.13 7.82
N LEU A 99 9.18 -14.04 8.18
CA LEU A 99 8.84 -13.77 9.58
C LEU A 99 7.43 -14.27 9.87
N HIS A 100 7.27 -14.92 11.03
CA HIS A 100 6.01 -15.55 11.42
C HIS A 100 5.23 -14.75 12.45
N ALA A 101 5.85 -13.70 13.03
CA ALA A 101 5.22 -12.86 14.02
C ALA A 101 5.59 -11.40 13.79
N TYR A 102 4.63 -10.52 14.03
CA TYR A 102 4.83 -9.08 13.89
C TYR A 102 5.99 -8.56 14.75
N ALA A 103 6.15 -9.12 15.96
CA ALA A 103 7.25 -8.74 16.84
C ALA A 103 8.63 -8.98 16.21
N GLU A 104 8.76 -10.04 15.40
CA GLU A 104 10.00 -10.29 14.67
C GLU A 104 10.28 -9.22 13.62
N TYR A 105 9.23 -8.75 12.95
CA TYR A 105 9.34 -7.68 11.96
C TYR A 105 9.79 -6.38 12.64
N GLU A 106 9.14 -6.02 13.74
CA GLU A 106 9.51 -4.82 14.49
C GLU A 106 10.95 -4.88 14.98
N ALA A 107 11.40 -6.03 15.45
CA ALA A 107 12.75 -6.21 15.97
C ALA A 107 13.81 -6.17 14.87
N ALA A 108 13.52 -6.72 13.71
CA ALA A 108 14.47 -6.78 12.59
C ALA A 108 14.59 -5.47 11.83
N PHE A 109 13.52 -4.70 11.73
CA PHE A 109 13.45 -3.53 10.85
C PHE A 109 14.52 -2.47 11.13
N PRO A 110 14.79 -2.07 12.37
CA PRO A 110 15.81 -1.04 12.63
C PRO A 110 17.22 -1.39 12.15
N GLY A 111 17.53 -2.68 11.98
CA GLY A 111 18.84 -3.12 11.48
C GLY A 111 18.89 -3.24 9.96
N ARG A 112 17.82 -2.90 9.25
CA ARG A 112 17.75 -3.00 7.79
C ARG A 112 17.94 -1.66 7.13
N ASP A 113 18.43 -1.69 5.90
CA ASP A 113 18.57 -0.49 5.07
C ASP A 113 17.60 -0.58 3.91
N LEU A 114 16.53 0.23 3.93
CA LEU A 114 15.54 0.25 2.86
C LEU A 114 16.15 0.59 1.50
N GLY A 115 17.28 1.29 1.49
CA GLY A 115 17.99 1.59 0.25
C GLY A 115 18.60 0.37 -0.43
N GLU A 116 18.69 -0.77 0.29
CA GLU A 116 19.28 -1.99 -0.22
C GLU A 116 18.34 -3.20 -0.16
N GLU A 117 17.21 -3.10 0.53
CA GLU A 117 16.27 -4.22 0.67
C GLU A 117 15.52 -4.46 -0.64
N PRO A 118 15.37 -5.73 -1.05
CA PRO A 118 14.37 -6.07 -2.07
C PRO A 118 12.97 -5.79 -1.54
N ILE A 119 12.15 -5.14 -2.34
CA ILE A 119 10.80 -4.74 -1.94
C ILE A 119 9.80 -5.47 -2.83
N ASP A 120 8.95 -6.30 -2.23
CA ASP A 120 7.94 -7.09 -2.94
C ASP A 120 6.76 -6.25 -3.41
N GLY A 121 6.41 -5.25 -2.63
CA GLY A 121 5.29 -4.38 -2.95
C GLY A 121 5.34 -3.08 -2.17
N LEU A 122 4.57 -2.11 -2.65
CA LEU A 122 4.50 -0.78 -2.08
C LEU A 122 3.09 -0.24 -2.21
N GLY A 123 2.53 0.22 -1.10
CA GLY A 123 1.27 0.96 -1.10
C GLY A 123 1.51 2.43 -0.92
N LEU A 124 0.83 3.22 -1.71
CA LEU A 124 0.85 4.68 -1.63
C LEU A 124 -0.58 5.18 -1.54
N ALA A 125 -0.84 6.06 -0.59
CA ALA A 125 -2.13 6.73 -0.49
C ALA A 125 -1.92 8.15 -0.01
N GLY A 126 -2.65 9.08 -0.60
CA GLY A 126 -2.53 10.49 -0.27
C GLY A 126 -3.18 11.35 -1.34
N PRO A 127 -2.75 12.62 -1.49
CA PRO A 127 -3.30 13.51 -2.49
C PRO A 127 -3.20 12.92 -3.90
N ALA A 128 -4.26 13.05 -4.68
CA ALA A 128 -4.35 12.46 -6.01
C ALA A 128 -3.16 12.81 -6.91
N LYS A 129 -2.75 14.06 -6.91
CA LYS A 129 -1.61 14.50 -7.74
C LYS A 129 -0.31 13.81 -7.34
N TRP A 130 -0.09 13.63 -6.04
CA TRP A 130 1.10 12.98 -5.53
C TRP A 130 1.16 11.51 -5.96
N VAL A 131 0.06 10.77 -5.73
CA VAL A 131 0.00 9.36 -6.12
C VAL A 131 0.17 9.21 -7.63
N LYS A 132 -0.51 10.03 -8.41
CA LYS A 132 -0.42 10.01 -9.87
C LYS A 132 0.99 10.32 -10.36
N SER A 133 1.67 11.28 -9.75
CA SER A 133 3.03 11.64 -10.15
C SER A 133 4.01 10.49 -9.96
N LEU A 134 3.78 9.65 -8.95
CA LEU A 134 4.65 8.53 -8.62
C LEU A 134 4.31 7.27 -9.41
N THR A 135 3.05 7.06 -9.78
CA THR A 135 2.57 5.78 -10.32
C THR A 135 2.02 5.86 -11.74
N GLY A 136 1.90 7.06 -12.29
CA GLY A 136 1.18 7.26 -13.56
C GLY A 136 1.78 6.57 -14.78
N SER A 137 3.07 6.21 -14.75
CA SER A 137 3.72 5.51 -15.84
C SER A 137 3.66 3.98 -15.70
N LEU A 138 3.19 3.48 -14.56
CA LEU A 138 3.16 2.04 -14.30
C LEU A 138 1.93 1.39 -14.90
N LYS A 139 2.10 0.13 -15.32
CA LYS A 139 1.01 -0.65 -15.93
C LYS A 139 0.24 -1.42 -14.84
N LEU A 140 -1.03 -1.71 -15.14
CA LEU A 140 -1.82 -2.60 -14.30
C LEU A 140 -1.19 -3.98 -14.25
N LEU A 141 -1.30 -4.62 -13.09
CA LEU A 141 -0.87 -6.01 -12.93
C LEU A 141 -1.71 -6.90 -13.85
N ARG A 142 -1.02 -7.79 -14.56
CA ARG A 142 -1.66 -8.76 -15.46
C ARG A 142 -1.04 -10.14 -15.29
#